data_3fb91d860f99c88ce9621561da11c869
#
_entry.id   3fb91d860f99c88ce9621561da11c869
#
_cell.length_a   1.000
_cell.length_b   1.000
_cell.length_c   1.000
_cell.angle_alpha   90.00
_cell.angle_beta   90.00
_cell.angle_gamma   90.00
#
_symmetry.space_group_name_H-M   'P 1'
#
loop_
_entity.id
_entity.type
_entity.pdbx_description
1 polymer ?
#
loop_
_entity_poly.entity_id
_entity_poly.type
_entity_poly.pdbx_seq_one_letter_code
_entity_poly.pdbx_strand_id
1 'polypeptide(L)' 'MTLIYRVDGMSCEHCVVAVTGEVGDVAGVQSVDVDLAGKLVRVSGSGIDDTAVVAAIDEAGYDAVPA' A
#
# COMPACT_ATOMS: atom_id res chain seq x y z
N MET A 1 -1.41 11.46 -9.30
CA MET A 1 -2.24 10.25 -9.25
C MET A 1 -2.18 9.66 -7.85
N THR A 2 -3.33 9.36 -7.28
CA THR A 2 -3.41 8.80 -5.94
C THR A 2 -4.33 7.59 -5.96
N LEU A 3 -3.83 6.47 -5.40
CA LEU A 3 -4.59 5.24 -5.28
C LEU A 3 -4.78 4.95 -3.79
N ILE A 4 -5.97 4.52 -3.42
CA ILE A 4 -6.29 4.22 -2.03
C ILE A 4 -6.77 2.79 -1.94
N TYR A 5 -6.17 2.04 -1.00
CA TYR A 5 -6.52 0.64 -0.75
C TYR A 5 -6.87 0.44 0.70
N ARG A 6 -7.75 -0.50 0.94
CA ARG A 6 -8.06 -0.97 2.27
C ARG A 6 -7.30 -2.25 2.54
N VAL A 7 -6.58 -2.31 3.65
CA VAL A 7 -5.76 -3.47 4.02
C VAL A 7 -6.14 -3.86 5.45
N ASP A 8 -7.17 -4.68 5.58
CA ASP A 8 -7.76 -5.02 6.88
C ASP A 8 -6.81 -5.80 7.79
N GLY A 9 -5.82 -6.49 7.21
CA GLY A 9 -4.86 -7.27 7.99
C GLY A 9 -3.82 -6.45 8.74
N MET A 10 -3.71 -5.15 8.48
CA MET A 10 -2.76 -4.30 9.20
C MET A 10 -3.26 -4.06 10.63
N SER A 11 -2.45 -4.41 11.62
CA SER A 11 -2.84 -4.24 13.01
C SER A 11 -1.74 -3.65 13.90
N CYS A 12 -0.55 -3.41 13.36
CA CYS A 12 0.57 -2.87 14.13
C CYS A 12 1.54 -2.12 13.21
N GLU A 13 2.49 -1.42 13.82
CA GLU A 13 3.48 -0.64 13.07
C GLU A 13 4.38 -1.49 12.18
N HIS A 14 4.67 -2.71 12.57
CA HIS A 14 5.45 -3.62 11.74
C HIS A 14 4.76 -3.90 10.42
N CYS A 15 3.45 -4.02 10.44
CA CYS A 15 2.65 -4.19 9.24
C CYS A 15 2.77 -2.95 8.33
N VAL A 16 2.71 -1.77 8.93
CA VAL A 16 2.86 -0.50 8.20
C VAL A 16 4.21 -0.44 7.51
N VAL A 17 5.29 -0.78 8.22
CA VAL A 17 6.64 -0.77 7.67
C VAL A 17 6.77 -1.75 6.51
N ALA A 18 6.24 -2.96 6.66
CA ALA A 18 6.31 -3.98 5.62
C ALA A 18 5.58 -3.54 4.35
N VAL A 19 4.36 -3.03 4.50
CA VAL A 19 3.55 -2.56 3.36
C VAL A 19 4.22 -1.35 2.70
N THR A 20 4.67 -0.39 3.49
CA THR A 20 5.33 0.81 2.97
C THR A 20 6.60 0.45 2.19
N GLY A 21 7.39 -0.48 2.71
CA GLY A 21 8.61 -0.92 2.04
C GLY A 21 8.33 -1.57 0.70
N GLU A 22 7.40 -2.50 0.65
CA GLU A 22 7.07 -3.21 -0.59
C GLU A 22 6.41 -2.29 -1.61
N VAL A 23 5.44 -1.49 -1.19
CA VAL A 23 4.73 -0.56 -2.09
C VAL A 23 5.68 0.54 -2.58
N GLY A 24 6.57 1.00 -1.73
CA GLY A 24 7.55 2.03 -2.12
C GLY A 24 8.50 1.60 -3.24
N ASP A 25 8.67 0.30 -3.43
CA ASP A 25 9.52 -0.23 -4.50
C ASP A 25 8.80 -0.33 -5.84
N VAL A 26 7.49 -0.10 -5.88
CA VAL A 26 6.72 -0.14 -7.12
C VAL A 26 7.07 1.04 -8.00
N ALA A 27 7.30 0.79 -9.30
CA ALA A 27 7.64 1.85 -10.25
C ALA A 27 6.53 2.91 -10.30
N GLY A 28 6.94 4.16 -10.29
CA GLY A 28 6.02 5.30 -10.34
C GLY A 28 5.55 5.79 -8.97
N VAL A 29 5.75 5.03 -7.91
CA VAL A 29 5.35 5.43 -6.56
C VAL A 29 6.32 6.49 -6.03
N GLN A 30 5.77 7.63 -5.63
CA GLN A 30 6.55 8.74 -5.06
C GLN A 30 6.38 8.84 -3.55
N SER A 31 5.21 8.49 -3.05
CA SER A 31 4.96 8.49 -1.61
C SER A 31 3.92 7.44 -1.23
N VAL A 32 4.03 6.95 -0.02
CA VAL A 32 3.09 5.99 0.57
C VAL A 32 2.68 6.53 1.93
N ASP A 33 1.39 6.67 2.13
CA ASP A 33 0.84 7.15 3.39
C ASP A 33 -0.11 6.08 3.93
N VAL A 34 0.11 5.64 5.15
CA VAL A 34 -0.66 4.56 5.77
C VAL A 34 -1.41 5.09 6.98
N ASP A 35 -2.73 4.87 6.98
CA ASP A 35 -3.58 5.15 8.13
C ASP A 35 -3.89 3.82 8.81
N LEU A 36 -3.17 3.54 9.88
CA LEU A 36 -3.32 2.28 10.59
C LEU A 36 -4.70 2.17 11.26
N ALA A 37 -5.20 3.27 11.81
CA ALA A 37 -6.50 3.29 12.47
C ALA A 37 -7.63 3.00 11.47
N GLY A 38 -7.55 3.58 10.27
CA GLY A 38 -8.54 3.35 9.22
C GLY A 38 -8.23 2.15 8.33
N LYS A 39 -7.06 1.55 8.50
CA LYS A 39 -6.57 0.42 7.70
C LYS A 39 -6.52 0.76 6.21
N LEU A 40 -6.09 1.97 5.91
CA LEU A 40 -6.00 2.48 4.55
C LEU A 40 -4.55 2.72 4.15
N VAL A 41 -4.26 2.45 2.88
CA VAL A 41 -2.95 2.74 2.28
C VAL A 41 -3.19 3.68 1.12
N ARG A 42 -2.58 4.86 1.19
CA ARG A 42 -2.66 5.85 0.12
C ARG A 42 -1.33 5.89 -0.61
N VAL A 43 -1.37 5.66 -1.91
CA VAL A 43 -0.18 5.62 -2.75
C VAL A 43 -0.27 6.76 -3.75
N SER A 44 0.74 7.61 -3.76
CA SER A 44 0.80 8.75 -4.67
C SER A 44 1.99 8.64 -5.60
N GLY A 45 1.83 9.10 -6.82
CA GLY A 45 2.90 9.08 -7.81
C GLY A 45 2.37 9.27 -9.22
N SER A 46 3.15 8.84 -10.20
CA SER A 46 2.84 9.00 -11.61
C SER A 46 3.10 7.69 -12.35
N GLY A 47 2.14 7.28 -13.18
CA GLY A 47 2.28 6.05 -13.95
C GLY A 47 2.26 4.79 -13.09
N ILE A 48 1.56 4.82 -11.95
CA ILE A 48 1.50 3.69 -11.05
C ILE A 48 0.59 2.60 -11.63
N ASP A 49 1.09 1.36 -11.62
CA ASP A 49 0.30 0.20 -12.00
C ASP A 49 -0.43 -0.33 -10.77
N ASP A 50 -1.75 -0.25 -10.79
CA ASP A 50 -2.61 -0.74 -9.71
C ASP A 50 -2.31 -2.20 -9.37
N THR A 51 -2.18 -3.05 -10.39
CA THR A 51 -1.88 -4.48 -10.19
C THR A 51 -0.55 -4.67 -9.47
N ALA A 52 0.46 -3.85 -9.79
CA ALA A 52 1.76 -3.93 -9.13
C ALA A 52 1.67 -3.53 -7.67
N VAL A 53 0.85 -2.54 -7.33
CA VAL A 53 0.66 -2.11 -5.95
C VAL A 53 -0.04 -3.22 -5.14
N VAL A 54 -1.09 -3.81 -5.70
CA VAL A 54 -1.79 -4.92 -5.04
C VAL A 54 -0.85 -6.09 -4.84
N ALA A 55 -0.03 -6.42 -5.85
CA ALA A 55 0.95 -7.49 -5.74
C ALA A 55 2.00 -7.20 -4.65
N ALA A 56 2.43 -5.94 -4.54
CA ALA A 56 3.39 -5.54 -3.51
C ALA A 56 2.82 -5.72 -2.10
N ILE A 57 1.55 -5.36 -1.91
CA ILE A 57 0.88 -5.54 -0.62
C ILE A 57 0.73 -7.03 -0.31
N ASP A 58 0.43 -7.84 -1.32
CA ASP A 58 0.35 -9.29 -1.17
C ASP A 58 1.71 -9.88 -0.78
N GLU A 59 2.79 -9.41 -1.38
CA GLU A 59 4.15 -9.83 -1.03
C GLU A 59 4.51 -9.48 0.42
N ALA A 60 3.95 -8.42 0.94
CA ALA A 60 4.12 -8.05 2.35
C ALA A 60 3.31 -8.95 3.30
N GLY A 61 2.45 -9.81 2.75
CA GLY A 61 1.65 -10.74 3.52
C GLY A 61 0.25 -10.25 3.84
N TYR A 62 -0.26 -9.29 3.08
CA TYR A 62 -1.58 -8.68 3.33
C TYR A 62 -2.41 -8.64 2.06
N ASP A 63 -3.73 -8.51 2.22
CA ASP A 63 -4.66 -8.38 1.10
C ASP A 63 -5.09 -6.92 0.96
N ALA A 64 -5.00 -6.39 -0.26
CA ALA A 64 -5.44 -5.05 -0.58
C ALA A 64 -6.76 -5.09 -1.35
N VAL A 65 -7.69 -4.23 -0.96
CA VAL A 65 -8.98 -4.07 -1.64
C VAL A 65 -9.10 -2.59 -2.03
N PRO A 66 -9.52 -2.26 -3.25
CA PRO A 66 -9.75 -0.86 -3.62
C PRO A 66 -10.75 -0.22 -2.66
N ALA A 67 -10.39 0.96 -2.19
CA ALA A 67 -11.23 1.70 -1.25
C ALA A 67 -12.08 2.75 -1.96
#